data_38468b01a9f45254e3fc1e02e795c3c1
#
_entry.id   38468b01a9f45254e3fc1e02e795c3c1
#
_cell.length_a   1.000
_cell.length_b   1.000
_cell.length_c   1.000
_cell.angle_alpha   90.00
_cell.angle_beta   90.00
_cell.angle_gamma   90.00
#
_symmetry.space_group_name_H-M   'P 1'
#
loop_
_entity.id
_entity.type
_entity.pdbx_description
1 polymer ?
#
loop_
_entity_poly.entity_id
_entity_poly.type
_entity_poly.pdbx_seq_one_letter_code
_entity_poly.pdbx_strand_id
1 'polypeptide(L)'
;MAITENLHRKDVTPIEEANAYQKLIDSGRHDVQSLTVQFGKTEAYIRTRLKFVSLIPEIALLLEQDEITISVASEICRYGEEIQREVYDQHLKEGVQYNSWRGMKASEVAQSIERQYTADLNRYSFDKTLCLSCPHNTNNMMLFCEGGCGNCANRACLVEMNTSHLTEKAMRLMEQHPAVPLCHESYNYNEAVIDRLTAMGYEVESLKTYATKYPESPQAPQKEDYDTTEEYEDAEKDYGQELNGYTEKCEAIRTRSEAGEISLYLRIESNDITLCYVANTATTVNGTATEMPLSPIEKLEKQDKRNKEIALEKTVEDTKKRILEVDMSERKFGQDEEKMVYFFLLSSLRKEHFNEVGIEDKGSYYYLTSEDKMRIIENLTAKQKAVIRRDYLIANFKDAFGNNATASLLLGFAQKHMPEELANIQDGYNEVYEKRHQRIKEKKAALQEQATQEAEQPDEPQPEAEAQTEPQTEEIAA
;
A
#
# COMPACT_ATOMS: atom_id res chain seq x y z
N MET A 1 48.78 8.59 15.52
CA MET A 1 48.98 9.93 16.15
C MET A 1 47.89 10.92 15.67
N ALA A 2 47.66 11.14 14.40
CA ALA A 2 46.69 12.15 13.94
C ALA A 2 45.23 11.94 14.43
N ILE A 3 44.76 10.70 14.53
CA ILE A 3 43.37 10.40 14.99
C ILE A 3 43.22 10.72 16.49
N THR A 4 44.21 10.37 17.30
CA THR A 4 44.21 10.61 18.75
C THR A 4 44.27 12.10 19.08
N GLU A 5 45.05 12.87 18.29
CA GLU A 5 45.19 14.31 18.42
C GLU A 5 43.88 15.06 18.08
N ASN A 6 43.18 14.61 17.05
CA ASN A 6 41.86 15.16 16.69
C ASN A 6 40.80 14.95 17.77
N LEU A 7 40.79 13.80 18.46
CA LEU A 7 39.84 13.51 19.56
C LEU A 7 40.04 14.33 20.82
N HIS A 8 41.20 15.03 20.97
CA HIS A 8 41.44 15.95 22.08
C HIS A 8 40.98 17.39 21.81
N ARG A 9 40.43 17.67 20.62
CA ARG A 9 39.87 18.99 20.31
C ARG A 9 38.51 19.15 21.03
N LYS A 10 38.15 20.39 21.40
CA LYS A 10 36.92 20.69 22.11
C LYS A 10 35.65 20.66 21.23
N ASP A 11 35.84 20.63 19.93
CA ASP A 11 34.79 20.82 18.89
C ASP A 11 34.53 19.54 18.05
N VAL A 12 34.88 18.37 18.61
CA VAL A 12 34.64 17.08 17.94
C VAL A 12 33.15 16.69 18.05
N THR A 13 32.54 16.44 16.91
CA THR A 13 31.13 16.02 16.88
C THR A 13 30.95 14.57 17.37
N PRO A 14 29.74 14.19 17.85
CA PRO A 14 29.46 12.80 18.26
C PRO A 14 29.76 11.76 17.18
N ILE A 15 29.56 12.10 15.91
CA ILE A 15 29.79 11.22 14.76
C ILE A 15 31.29 11.11 14.46
N GLU A 16 32.05 12.21 14.55
CA GLU A 16 33.50 12.18 14.39
C GLU A 16 34.16 11.34 15.49
N GLU A 17 33.68 11.48 16.77
CA GLU A 17 34.14 10.61 17.86
C GLU A 17 33.87 9.14 17.57
N ALA A 18 32.64 8.81 17.13
CA ALA A 18 32.25 7.45 16.81
C ALA A 18 33.17 6.82 15.75
N ASN A 19 33.34 7.53 14.64
CA ASN A 19 34.21 7.08 13.53
C ASN A 19 35.66 6.95 13.95
N ALA A 20 36.14 7.84 14.80
CA ALA A 20 37.55 7.80 15.29
C ALA A 20 37.73 6.60 16.24
N TYR A 21 36.81 6.34 17.18
CA TYR A 21 36.87 5.16 18.05
C TYR A 21 36.79 3.87 17.26
N GLN A 22 35.93 3.80 16.26
CA GLN A 22 35.82 2.62 15.41
C GLN A 22 37.12 2.34 14.66
N LYS A 23 37.72 3.35 14.05
CA LYS A 23 39.04 3.22 13.37
C LYS A 23 40.15 2.76 14.30
N LEU A 24 40.13 3.21 15.56
CA LEU A 24 41.15 2.78 16.55
C LEU A 24 40.94 1.30 16.92
N ILE A 25 39.70 0.83 17.08
CA ILE A 25 39.39 -0.57 17.34
C ILE A 25 39.74 -1.43 16.12
N ASP A 26 39.36 -1.03 14.91
CA ASP A 26 39.60 -1.77 13.66
C ASP A 26 41.10 -1.91 13.39
N SER A 27 41.94 -0.99 13.90
CA SER A 27 43.40 -1.12 13.83
C SER A 27 43.98 -2.30 14.63
N GLY A 28 43.14 -2.95 15.47
CA GLY A 28 43.54 -4.05 16.36
C GLY A 28 44.44 -3.66 17.52
N ARG A 29 44.69 -2.37 17.75
CA ARG A 29 45.60 -1.87 18.80
C ARG A 29 44.86 -1.41 20.05
N HIS A 30 43.54 -1.20 19.93
CA HIS A 30 42.68 -0.68 21.00
C HIS A 30 41.43 -1.52 21.12
N ASP A 31 40.97 -1.68 22.33
CA ASP A 31 39.64 -2.19 22.69
C ASP A 31 38.90 -1.09 23.48
N VAL A 32 37.66 -1.33 23.80
CA VAL A 32 36.85 -0.35 24.52
C VAL A 32 37.49 0.05 25.86
N GLN A 33 38.09 -0.89 26.57
CA GLN A 33 38.74 -0.62 27.86
C GLN A 33 39.96 0.27 27.70
N SER A 34 40.82 0.01 26.73
CA SER A 34 41.99 0.86 26.45
C SER A 34 41.59 2.28 26.03
N LEU A 35 40.47 2.41 25.26
CA LEU A 35 39.94 3.73 24.91
C LEU A 35 39.41 4.49 26.14
N THR A 36 38.77 3.81 27.11
CA THR A 36 38.30 4.46 28.36
C THR A 36 39.48 5.06 29.14
N VAL A 37 40.56 4.31 29.26
CA VAL A 37 41.79 4.78 29.95
C VAL A 37 42.42 5.92 29.19
N GLN A 38 42.55 5.81 27.87
CA GLN A 38 43.26 6.77 27.04
C GLN A 38 42.55 8.13 26.96
N PHE A 39 41.22 8.13 26.84
CA PHE A 39 40.42 9.35 26.65
C PHE A 39 39.74 9.83 27.94
N GLY A 40 39.87 9.10 29.06
CA GLY A 40 39.25 9.47 30.33
C GLY A 40 37.72 9.49 30.29
N LYS A 41 37.12 8.70 29.41
CA LYS A 41 35.66 8.55 29.27
C LYS A 41 35.21 7.26 29.91
N THR A 42 33.89 7.19 30.28
CA THR A 42 33.32 5.94 30.78
C THR A 42 33.11 4.92 29.64
N GLU A 43 33.11 3.65 29.96
CA GLU A 43 32.84 2.59 29.00
C GLU A 43 31.47 2.78 28.33
N ALA A 44 30.44 3.15 29.11
CA ALA A 44 29.12 3.45 28.59
C ALA A 44 29.13 4.60 27.56
N TYR A 45 29.93 5.64 27.80
CA TYR A 45 30.08 6.73 26.87
C TYR A 45 30.69 6.26 25.53
N ILE A 46 31.80 5.53 25.58
CA ILE A 46 32.47 5.03 24.35
C ILE A 46 31.57 4.06 23.59
N ARG A 47 30.91 3.14 24.28
CA ARG A 47 29.95 2.21 23.65
C ARG A 47 28.79 2.93 23.01
N THR A 48 28.26 3.99 23.60
CA THR A 48 27.21 4.82 23.01
C THR A 48 27.69 5.51 21.74
N ARG A 49 28.91 6.09 21.76
CA ARG A 49 29.50 6.71 20.57
C ARG A 49 29.68 5.68 19.43
N LEU A 50 30.25 4.52 19.72
CA LEU A 50 30.47 3.46 18.75
C LEU A 50 29.16 3.02 18.05
N LYS A 51 28.04 3.04 18.76
CA LYS A 51 26.74 2.74 18.13
C LYS A 51 26.35 3.72 17.03
N PHE A 52 26.82 4.98 17.09
CA PHE A 52 26.48 5.98 16.06
C PHE A 52 27.08 5.69 14.69
N VAL A 53 28.08 4.81 14.61
CA VAL A 53 28.61 4.31 13.32
C VAL A 53 27.54 3.58 12.53
N SER A 54 26.50 3.03 13.18
CA SER A 54 25.38 2.35 12.52
C SER A 54 24.25 3.29 12.07
N LEU A 55 24.34 4.60 12.34
CA LEU A 55 23.35 5.56 11.86
C LEU A 55 23.45 5.74 10.35
N ILE A 56 22.32 5.83 9.67
CA ILE A 56 22.31 6.25 8.27
C ILE A 56 22.80 7.70 8.14
N PRO A 57 23.43 8.06 7.01
CA PRO A 57 24.05 9.40 6.84
C PRO A 57 23.10 10.55 7.12
N GLU A 58 21.84 10.43 6.74
CA GLU A 58 20.83 11.46 6.91
C GLU A 58 20.53 11.74 8.40
N ILE A 59 20.43 10.69 9.23
CA ILE A 59 20.22 10.83 10.68
C ILE A 59 21.49 11.29 11.39
N ALA A 60 22.66 10.82 10.94
CA ALA A 60 23.94 11.29 11.44
C ALA A 60 24.10 12.81 11.23
N LEU A 61 23.71 13.32 10.06
CA LEU A 61 23.71 14.75 9.75
C LEU A 61 22.78 15.55 10.68
N LEU A 62 21.58 15.04 10.97
CA LEU A 62 20.66 15.70 11.90
C LEU A 62 21.24 15.79 13.32
N LEU A 63 22.01 14.78 13.75
CA LEU A 63 22.71 14.79 15.03
C LEU A 63 23.85 15.83 15.03
N GLU A 64 24.60 15.96 13.95
CA GLU A 64 25.66 16.96 13.80
C GLU A 64 25.14 18.40 13.75
N GLN A 65 23.92 18.58 13.26
CA GLN A 65 23.24 19.88 13.17
C GLN A 65 22.45 20.24 14.45
N ASP A 66 22.52 19.42 15.51
CA ASP A 66 21.73 19.55 16.74
C ASP A 66 20.19 19.52 16.52
N GLU A 67 19.72 19.01 15.38
CA GLU A 67 18.32 18.85 15.05
C GLU A 67 17.66 17.71 15.85
N ILE A 68 18.45 16.72 16.25
CA ILE A 68 18.07 15.65 17.17
C ILE A 68 19.11 15.54 18.29
N THR A 69 18.64 15.09 19.45
CA THR A 69 19.54 14.93 20.60
C THR A 69 20.31 13.62 20.53
N ILE A 70 21.47 13.57 21.22
CA ILE A 70 22.27 12.35 21.41
C ILE A 70 21.42 11.19 21.93
N SER A 71 20.48 11.46 22.84
CA SER A 71 19.60 10.44 23.40
C SER A 71 18.63 9.89 22.35
N VAL A 72 18.07 10.73 21.49
CA VAL A 72 17.21 10.31 20.37
C VAL A 72 18.02 9.47 19.36
N ALA A 73 19.20 9.94 18.96
CA ALA A 73 20.08 9.17 18.09
C ALA A 73 20.47 7.81 18.68
N SER A 74 20.66 7.73 20.01
CA SER A 74 20.94 6.47 20.73
C SER A 74 19.79 5.48 20.71
N GLU A 75 18.54 5.95 20.66
CA GLU A 75 17.39 5.06 20.49
C GLU A 75 17.27 4.58 19.05
N ILE A 76 17.43 5.47 18.08
CA ILE A 76 17.29 5.13 16.65
C ILE A 76 18.39 4.17 16.19
N CYS A 77 19.65 4.36 16.61
CA CYS A 77 20.77 3.51 16.21
C CYS A 77 20.73 2.06 16.69
N ARG A 78 19.75 1.69 17.53
CA ARG A 78 19.49 0.31 17.93
C ARG A 78 18.90 -0.53 16.80
N TYR A 79 18.24 0.13 15.85
CA TYR A 79 17.51 -0.50 14.77
C TYR A 79 18.35 -0.53 13.49
N GLY A 80 18.06 -1.49 12.61
CA GLY A 80 18.73 -1.63 11.33
C GLY A 80 18.41 -0.49 10.36
N GLU A 81 19.21 -0.41 9.29
CA GLU A 81 19.12 0.65 8.27
C GLU A 81 17.70 0.83 7.70
N GLU A 82 16.95 -0.26 7.48
CA GLU A 82 15.58 -0.23 6.97
C GLU A 82 14.67 0.62 7.86
N ILE A 83 14.65 0.32 9.16
CA ILE A 83 13.81 1.07 10.12
C ILE A 83 14.31 2.51 10.26
N GLN A 84 15.63 2.73 10.31
CA GLN A 84 16.20 4.06 10.37
C GLN A 84 15.79 4.92 9.17
N ARG A 85 15.78 4.36 7.97
CA ARG A 85 15.37 5.04 6.74
C ARG A 85 13.89 5.41 6.76
N GLU A 86 13.03 4.49 7.18
CA GLU A 86 11.60 4.78 7.34
C GLU A 86 11.34 5.86 8.39
N VAL A 87 12.01 5.80 9.54
CA VAL A 87 11.92 6.82 10.60
C VAL A 87 12.35 8.18 10.06
N TYR A 88 13.45 8.23 9.29
CA TYR A 88 13.89 9.46 8.66
C TYR A 88 12.85 10.00 7.68
N ASP A 89 12.42 9.20 6.72
CA ASP A 89 11.52 9.65 5.66
C ASP A 89 10.15 10.08 6.18
N GLN A 90 9.61 9.40 7.19
CA GLN A 90 8.26 9.64 7.71
C GLN A 90 8.20 10.67 8.84
N HIS A 91 9.31 10.86 9.60
CA HIS A 91 9.26 11.62 10.84
C HIS A 91 10.36 12.68 11.02
N LEU A 92 11.52 12.53 10.37
CA LEU A 92 12.67 13.42 10.61
C LEU A 92 13.03 14.28 9.41
N LYS A 93 12.58 13.92 8.21
CA LYS A 93 12.83 14.66 6.97
C LYS A 93 12.28 16.07 7.04
N GLU A 94 12.95 17.02 6.40
CA GLU A 94 12.48 18.39 6.29
C GLU A 94 11.13 18.45 5.56
N GLY A 95 10.19 19.26 6.06
CA GLY A 95 8.84 19.39 5.50
C GLY A 95 7.79 18.45 6.11
N VAL A 96 8.13 17.52 6.98
CA VAL A 96 7.16 16.70 7.73
C VAL A 96 6.52 17.56 8.82
N GLN A 97 5.25 17.96 8.63
CA GLN A 97 4.56 18.87 9.57
C GLN A 97 3.76 18.16 10.67
N TYR A 98 3.02 17.09 10.33
CA TYR A 98 2.03 16.50 11.26
C TYR A 98 2.57 15.34 12.12
N ASN A 99 3.61 14.64 11.70
CA ASN A 99 4.17 13.48 12.40
C ASN A 99 5.66 13.64 12.69
N SER A 100 6.14 14.88 12.83
CA SER A 100 7.56 15.13 13.08
C SER A 100 7.96 14.69 14.48
N TRP A 101 9.05 13.94 14.56
CA TRP A 101 9.69 13.55 15.83
C TRP A 101 10.84 14.49 16.22
N ARG A 102 11.09 15.53 15.46
CA ARG A 102 12.05 16.58 15.83
C ARG A 102 11.59 17.24 17.11
N GLY A 103 12.45 17.25 18.13
CA GLY A 103 12.13 17.79 19.45
C GLY A 103 11.37 16.86 20.40
N MET A 104 11.01 15.63 19.98
CA MET A 104 10.45 14.61 20.89
C MET A 104 11.50 14.12 21.89
N LYS A 105 11.02 13.62 23.04
CA LYS A 105 11.90 12.97 24.02
C LYS A 105 12.33 11.58 23.51
N ALA A 106 13.52 11.16 23.91
CA ALA A 106 14.06 9.86 23.51
C ALA A 106 13.14 8.69 23.88
N SER A 107 12.48 8.74 25.06
CA SER A 107 11.52 7.71 25.48
C SER A 107 10.27 7.64 24.58
N GLU A 108 9.79 8.78 24.10
CA GLU A 108 8.63 8.85 23.20
C GLU A 108 9.00 8.32 21.82
N VAL A 109 10.22 8.63 21.33
CA VAL A 109 10.76 8.09 20.07
C VAL A 109 10.92 6.57 20.18
N ALA A 110 11.51 6.06 21.27
CA ALA A 110 11.69 4.62 21.50
C ALA A 110 10.35 3.87 21.46
N GLN A 111 9.34 4.34 22.20
CA GLN A 111 8.00 3.75 22.20
C GLN A 111 7.31 3.83 20.83
N SER A 112 7.52 4.92 20.11
CA SER A 112 6.95 5.10 18.78
C SER A 112 7.57 4.15 17.77
N ILE A 113 8.89 3.95 17.81
CA ILE A 113 9.59 2.98 16.95
C ILE A 113 9.09 1.57 17.28
N GLU A 114 9.05 1.20 18.55
CA GLU A 114 8.62 -0.14 18.96
C GLU A 114 7.20 -0.44 18.49
N ARG A 115 6.29 0.50 18.66
CA ARG A 115 4.88 0.34 18.26
C ARG A 115 4.66 0.31 16.74
N GLN A 116 5.39 1.13 15.97
CA GLN A 116 5.11 1.34 14.55
C GLN A 116 5.97 0.49 13.62
N TYR A 117 7.20 0.17 14.04
CA TYR A 117 8.21 -0.44 13.17
C TYR A 117 8.65 -1.83 13.61
N THR A 118 8.16 -2.32 14.75
CA THR A 118 8.45 -3.67 15.22
C THR A 118 7.15 -4.48 15.37
N ALA A 119 7.29 -5.80 15.42
CA ALA A 119 6.15 -6.70 15.54
C ALA A 119 6.23 -7.53 16.83
N ASP A 120 5.14 -7.57 17.59
CA ASP A 120 5.01 -8.38 18.80
C ASP A 120 5.11 -9.87 18.47
N LEU A 121 6.16 -10.52 18.97
CA LEU A 121 6.42 -11.93 18.76
C LEU A 121 5.35 -12.83 19.38
N ASN A 122 4.59 -12.37 20.37
CA ASN A 122 3.54 -13.17 20.98
C ASN A 122 2.34 -13.43 20.05
N ARG A 123 2.20 -12.65 18.99
CA ARG A 123 1.15 -12.82 17.98
C ARG A 123 1.40 -13.97 17.01
N TYR A 124 2.57 -14.60 17.06
CA TYR A 124 3.01 -15.63 16.11
C TYR A 124 3.14 -16.96 16.82
N SER A 125 2.79 -18.04 16.14
CA SER A 125 2.76 -19.41 16.70
C SER A 125 4.00 -20.25 16.34
N PHE A 126 4.94 -19.73 15.55
CA PHE A 126 6.18 -20.44 15.23
C PHE A 126 7.11 -20.58 16.45
N ASP A 127 8.05 -21.50 16.41
CA ASP A 127 9.06 -21.70 17.45
C ASP A 127 9.98 -20.48 17.60
N LYS A 128 9.97 -19.87 18.79
CA LYS A 128 10.70 -18.65 19.13
C LYS A 128 12.05 -18.90 19.82
N THR A 129 12.48 -20.15 19.92
CA THR A 129 13.74 -20.50 20.62
C THR A 129 14.93 -19.68 20.09
N LEU A 130 15.03 -19.51 18.77
CA LEU A 130 16.06 -18.68 18.16
C LEU A 130 15.87 -17.17 18.41
N CYS A 131 14.64 -16.74 18.64
CA CYS A 131 14.33 -15.33 18.91
C CYS A 131 14.78 -14.90 20.31
N LEU A 132 14.87 -15.81 21.26
CA LEU A 132 15.30 -15.50 22.64
C LEU A 132 16.69 -14.88 22.72
N SER A 133 17.61 -15.29 21.84
CA SER A 133 18.99 -14.74 21.77
C SER A 133 19.22 -13.84 20.56
N CYS A 134 18.18 -13.56 19.77
CA CYS A 134 18.30 -12.79 18.53
C CYS A 134 18.62 -11.31 18.80
N PRO A 135 19.62 -10.71 18.13
CA PRO A 135 19.95 -9.28 18.30
C PRO A 135 18.85 -8.33 17.83
N HIS A 136 17.89 -8.81 17.01
CA HIS A 136 16.74 -8.04 16.54
C HIS A 136 15.50 -8.16 17.42
N ASN A 137 15.59 -8.91 18.54
CA ASN A 137 14.55 -8.93 19.55
C ASN A 137 14.72 -7.71 20.46
N THR A 138 13.67 -6.90 20.61
CA THR A 138 13.74 -5.65 21.38
C THR A 138 14.16 -5.86 22.83
N ASN A 139 13.82 -7.00 23.45
CA ASN A 139 14.29 -7.34 24.80
C ASN A 139 15.81 -7.48 24.85
N ASN A 140 16.47 -7.97 23.80
CA ASN A 140 17.93 -8.11 23.75
C ASN A 140 18.64 -6.79 23.40
N MET A 141 17.89 -5.80 22.91
CA MET A 141 18.42 -4.47 22.61
C MET A 141 18.50 -3.58 23.85
N MET A 142 17.83 -3.94 24.94
CA MET A 142 17.85 -3.18 26.22
C MET A 142 19.02 -3.60 27.10
N LEU A 143 19.53 -2.64 27.90
CA LEU A 143 20.59 -2.89 28.87
C LEU A 143 20.13 -3.78 30.05
N PHE A 144 18.84 -3.80 30.33
CA PHE A 144 18.18 -4.62 31.35
C PHE A 144 17.06 -5.40 30.71
N CYS A 145 17.29 -6.68 30.43
CA CYS A 145 16.28 -7.57 29.86
C CYS A 145 15.32 -8.03 30.98
N GLU A 146 14.06 -7.69 30.86
CA GLU A 146 12.99 -8.33 31.61
C GLU A 146 12.63 -9.63 30.87
N GLY A 147 13.20 -10.71 31.03
CA GLY A 147 13.00 -12.00 30.34
C GLY A 147 11.71 -12.16 29.53
N GLY A 148 11.73 -12.94 28.47
CA GLY A 148 10.59 -13.20 27.60
C GLY A 148 10.81 -12.75 26.15
N CYS A 149 9.84 -13.03 25.29
CA CYS A 149 9.84 -12.55 23.90
C CYS A 149 9.34 -11.13 23.82
N GLY A 150 10.20 -10.20 23.37
CA GLY A 150 9.79 -8.84 23.00
C GLY A 150 9.24 -8.74 21.58
N ASN A 151 9.45 -7.60 20.96
CA ASN A 151 9.10 -7.38 19.56
C ASN A 151 10.28 -7.74 18.64
N CYS A 152 9.97 -8.12 17.41
CA CYS A 152 10.98 -8.35 16.37
C CYS A 152 11.17 -7.10 15.50
N ALA A 153 12.41 -6.63 15.37
CA ALA A 153 12.78 -5.51 14.51
C ALA A 153 13.24 -5.97 13.10
N ASN A 154 13.36 -7.29 12.85
CA ASN A 154 13.70 -7.82 11.52
C ASN A 154 12.46 -8.37 10.83
N ARG A 155 11.77 -7.52 10.06
CA ARG A 155 10.52 -7.87 9.37
C ARG A 155 10.70 -8.99 8.35
N ALA A 156 11.79 -8.97 7.59
CA ALA A 156 12.04 -9.98 6.55
C ALA A 156 12.20 -11.39 7.18
N CYS A 157 12.97 -11.50 8.27
CA CYS A 157 13.09 -12.74 9.02
C CYS A 157 11.73 -13.19 9.59
N LEU A 158 10.97 -12.28 10.16
CA LEU A 158 9.66 -12.57 10.75
C LEU A 158 8.67 -13.10 9.72
N VAL A 159 8.59 -12.45 8.56
CA VAL A 159 7.73 -12.89 7.45
C VAL A 159 8.13 -14.29 7.00
N GLU A 160 9.42 -14.56 6.81
CA GLU A 160 9.90 -15.89 6.36
C GLU A 160 9.62 -16.98 7.40
N MET A 161 9.89 -16.73 8.68
CA MET A 161 9.62 -17.68 9.77
C MET A 161 8.13 -18.00 9.89
N ASN A 162 7.29 -16.95 9.83
CA ASN A 162 5.85 -17.14 9.89
C ASN A 162 5.31 -17.88 8.65
N THR A 163 5.78 -17.51 7.47
CA THR A 163 5.37 -18.16 6.21
C THR A 163 5.76 -19.62 6.19
N SER A 164 6.97 -19.97 6.61
CA SER A 164 7.42 -21.34 6.67
C SER A 164 6.58 -22.15 7.67
N HIS A 165 6.39 -21.64 8.89
CA HIS A 165 5.58 -22.29 9.92
C HIS A 165 4.14 -22.53 9.48
N LEU A 166 3.49 -21.50 8.91
CA LEU A 166 2.10 -21.61 8.45
C LEU A 166 1.96 -22.54 7.25
N THR A 167 2.94 -22.54 6.34
CA THR A 167 2.96 -23.50 5.22
C THR A 167 3.03 -24.93 5.73
N GLU A 168 3.91 -25.23 6.69
CA GLU A 168 4.02 -26.55 7.31
C GLU A 168 2.74 -26.92 8.08
N LYS A 169 2.13 -25.97 8.78
CA LYS A 169 0.85 -26.17 9.46
C LYS A 169 -0.26 -26.49 8.47
N ALA A 170 -0.35 -25.76 7.35
CA ALA A 170 -1.32 -26.02 6.29
C ALA A 170 -1.16 -27.45 5.75
N MET A 171 0.07 -27.86 5.44
CA MET A 171 0.35 -29.22 4.93
C MET A 171 -0.09 -30.31 5.93
N ARG A 172 0.24 -30.16 7.20
CA ARG A 172 -0.21 -31.10 8.25
C ARG A 172 -1.72 -31.17 8.37
N LEU A 173 -2.41 -30.01 8.31
CA LEU A 173 -3.88 -29.98 8.38
C LEU A 173 -4.51 -30.59 7.13
N MET A 174 -3.95 -30.41 5.94
CA MET A 174 -4.41 -31.08 4.72
C MET A 174 -4.21 -32.59 4.76
N GLU A 175 -3.16 -33.10 5.39
CA GLU A 175 -2.98 -34.53 5.62
C GLU A 175 -4.03 -35.11 6.58
N GLN A 176 -4.41 -34.33 7.60
CA GLN A 176 -5.48 -34.69 8.54
C GLN A 176 -6.88 -34.60 7.94
N HIS A 177 -7.07 -33.68 7.00
CA HIS A 177 -8.34 -33.38 6.35
C HIS A 177 -8.23 -33.36 4.81
N PRO A 178 -7.93 -34.50 4.16
CA PRO A 178 -7.57 -34.52 2.74
C PRO A 178 -8.67 -34.08 1.78
N ALA A 179 -9.94 -34.06 2.23
CA ALA A 179 -11.09 -33.62 1.43
C ALA A 179 -11.47 -32.14 1.65
N VAL A 180 -10.79 -31.42 2.56
CA VAL A 180 -11.10 -30.07 2.93
C VAL A 180 -10.20 -29.09 2.14
N PRO A 181 -10.78 -28.20 1.29
CA PRO A 181 -10.01 -27.27 0.51
C PRO A 181 -9.44 -26.12 1.37
N LEU A 182 -8.36 -25.53 0.87
CA LEU A 182 -7.79 -24.31 1.43
C LEU A 182 -8.60 -23.10 0.98
N CYS A 183 -8.75 -22.13 1.88
CA CYS A 183 -9.39 -20.85 1.53
C CYS A 183 -8.75 -19.66 2.24
N HIS A 184 -9.09 -18.46 1.78
CA HIS A 184 -8.86 -17.20 2.48
C HIS A 184 -10.10 -16.29 2.37
N GLU A 185 -10.26 -15.39 3.31
CA GLU A 185 -11.23 -14.30 3.22
C GLU A 185 -10.58 -13.05 2.60
N SER A 186 -11.37 -12.03 2.24
CA SER A 186 -10.87 -10.80 1.61
C SER A 186 -9.99 -9.93 2.52
N TYR A 187 -9.92 -10.23 3.81
CA TYR A 187 -9.11 -9.54 4.81
C TYR A 187 -8.49 -10.56 5.77
N ASN A 188 -7.46 -10.14 6.50
CA ASN A 188 -6.76 -10.96 7.51
C ASN A 188 -6.21 -12.28 6.96
N TYR A 189 -5.54 -12.27 5.82
CA TYR A 189 -4.88 -13.43 5.22
C TYR A 189 -3.37 -13.20 5.04
N ASN A 190 -2.62 -14.27 4.86
CA ASN A 190 -1.19 -14.23 4.61
C ASN A 190 -0.91 -14.53 3.13
N GLU A 191 -0.63 -13.47 2.37
CA GLU A 191 -0.38 -13.57 0.92
C GLU A 191 0.85 -14.44 0.61
N ALA A 192 1.93 -14.31 1.37
CA ALA A 192 3.15 -15.09 1.17
C ALA A 192 2.92 -16.60 1.36
N VAL A 193 2.04 -17.00 2.29
CA VAL A 193 1.64 -18.41 2.48
C VAL A 193 0.80 -18.89 1.30
N ILE A 194 -0.15 -18.09 0.84
CA ILE A 194 -0.99 -18.41 -0.33
C ILE A 194 -0.12 -18.60 -1.57
N ASP A 195 0.81 -17.68 -1.82
CA ASP A 195 1.72 -17.76 -2.96
C ASP A 195 2.62 -18.99 -2.90
N ARG A 196 3.17 -19.32 -1.72
CA ARG A 196 4.00 -20.51 -1.52
C ARG A 196 3.20 -21.80 -1.75
N LEU A 197 1.99 -21.94 -1.18
CA LEU A 197 1.12 -23.10 -1.39
C LEU A 197 0.67 -23.22 -2.85
N THR A 198 0.34 -22.10 -3.49
CA THR A 198 -0.02 -22.07 -4.92
C THR A 198 1.17 -22.49 -5.80
N ALA A 199 2.39 -22.05 -5.48
CA ALA A 199 3.60 -22.47 -6.18
C ALA A 199 3.89 -23.98 -6.02
N MET A 200 3.44 -24.58 -4.90
CA MET A 200 3.51 -26.03 -4.66
C MET A 200 2.36 -26.79 -5.36
N GLY A 201 1.44 -26.10 -6.05
CA GLY A 201 0.35 -26.70 -6.81
C GLY A 201 -0.96 -26.86 -6.03
N TYR A 202 -1.06 -26.29 -4.82
CA TYR A 202 -2.32 -26.30 -4.06
C TYR A 202 -3.21 -25.14 -4.50
N GLU A 203 -4.51 -25.39 -4.57
CA GLU A 203 -5.50 -24.36 -4.86
C GLU A 203 -6.00 -23.73 -3.56
N VAL A 204 -6.08 -22.41 -3.53
CA VAL A 204 -6.62 -21.64 -2.40
C VAL A 204 -7.81 -20.82 -2.89
N GLU A 205 -8.99 -21.10 -2.35
CA GLU A 205 -10.24 -20.45 -2.73
C GLU A 205 -10.41 -19.10 -2.02
N SER A 206 -10.86 -18.06 -2.73
CA SER A 206 -11.26 -16.81 -2.12
C SER A 206 -12.74 -16.84 -1.73
N LEU A 207 -13.03 -16.81 -0.45
CA LEU A 207 -14.41 -16.81 0.07
C LEU A 207 -15.00 -15.40 0.02
N LYS A 208 -16.23 -15.31 -0.51
CA LYS A 208 -17.02 -14.07 -0.53
C LYS A 208 -17.86 -13.85 0.73
N THR A 209 -18.01 -14.90 1.53
CA THR A 209 -18.79 -14.91 2.77
C THR A 209 -17.91 -15.22 3.95
N TYR A 210 -18.26 -14.70 5.12
CA TYR A 210 -17.54 -14.98 6.35
C TYR A 210 -17.70 -16.45 6.75
N ALA A 211 -16.60 -17.10 7.03
CA ALA A 211 -16.57 -18.47 7.52
C ALA A 211 -16.65 -18.49 9.06
N THR A 212 -17.38 -19.42 9.59
CA THR A 212 -17.46 -19.66 11.04
C THR A 212 -16.31 -20.57 11.45
N LYS A 213 -15.56 -20.18 12.49
CA LYS A 213 -14.46 -20.99 13.02
C LYS A 213 -14.99 -22.32 13.56
N TYR A 214 -14.29 -23.39 13.26
CA TYR A 214 -14.56 -24.71 13.83
C TYR A 214 -14.24 -24.69 15.34
N PRO A 215 -14.99 -25.37 16.19
CA PRO A 215 -14.71 -25.42 17.62
C PRO A 215 -13.26 -25.89 17.89
N GLU A 216 -12.61 -25.26 18.85
CA GLU A 216 -11.29 -25.69 19.33
C GLU A 216 -11.45 -26.70 20.47
N SER A 217 -10.59 -27.72 20.48
CA SER A 217 -10.58 -28.68 21.59
C SER A 217 -10.16 -27.98 22.88
N PRO A 218 -10.89 -28.16 23.98
CA PRO A 218 -10.46 -27.65 25.27
C PRO A 218 -9.11 -28.25 25.65
N GLN A 219 -8.29 -27.50 26.38
CA GLN A 219 -7.00 -27.97 26.88
C GLN A 219 -7.18 -28.72 28.20
N ALA A 220 -6.58 -29.88 28.30
CA ALA A 220 -6.60 -30.62 29.57
C ALA A 220 -5.83 -29.86 30.64
N PRO A 221 -6.36 -29.74 31.86
CA PRO A 221 -5.67 -29.08 32.97
C PRO A 221 -4.39 -29.83 33.32
N GLN A 222 -3.30 -29.10 33.60
CA GLN A 222 -2.04 -29.70 34.04
C GLN A 222 -1.95 -29.54 35.55
N LYS A 223 -1.54 -30.65 36.22
CA LYS A 223 -1.52 -30.71 37.68
C LYS A 223 -0.59 -29.69 38.33
N GLU A 224 0.44 -29.28 37.56
CA GLU A 224 1.42 -28.27 37.96
C GLU A 224 0.87 -26.86 38.04
N ASP A 225 -0.29 -26.60 37.43
CA ASP A 225 -0.91 -25.26 37.37
C ASP A 225 -1.84 -24.99 38.57
N TYR A 226 -2.02 -25.99 39.51
CA TYR A 226 -2.95 -25.88 40.62
C TYR A 226 -2.24 -26.06 41.96
N ASP A 227 -2.61 -25.23 42.93
CA ASP A 227 -2.01 -25.24 44.23
C ASP A 227 -2.51 -26.42 45.13
N THR A 228 -3.73 -26.90 44.88
CA THR A 228 -4.38 -27.97 45.66
C THR A 228 -4.93 -29.08 44.75
N THR A 229 -5.04 -30.29 45.31
CA THR A 229 -5.60 -31.46 44.61
C THR A 229 -7.10 -31.25 44.30
N GLU A 230 -7.83 -30.57 45.23
CA GLU A 230 -9.27 -30.28 45.06
C GLU A 230 -9.52 -29.35 43.86
N GLU A 231 -8.71 -28.29 43.70
CA GLU A 231 -8.79 -27.39 42.57
C GLU A 231 -8.50 -28.09 41.23
N TYR A 232 -7.55 -29.00 41.21
CA TYR A 232 -7.25 -29.81 40.04
C TYR A 232 -8.42 -30.76 39.68
N GLU A 233 -9.01 -31.44 40.69
CA GLU A 233 -10.15 -32.36 40.50
C GLU A 233 -11.40 -31.59 39.97
N ASP A 234 -11.65 -30.39 40.45
CA ASP A 234 -12.73 -29.53 39.93
C ASP A 234 -12.44 -29.07 38.49
N ALA A 235 -11.22 -28.66 38.19
CA ALA A 235 -10.80 -28.31 36.83
C ALA A 235 -10.87 -29.50 35.86
N GLU A 236 -10.53 -30.72 36.30
CA GLU A 236 -10.66 -31.94 35.49
C GLU A 236 -12.13 -32.28 35.20
N LYS A 237 -13.02 -32.04 36.14
CA LYS A 237 -14.47 -32.20 35.96
C LYS A 237 -15.06 -31.17 35.00
N ASP A 238 -14.65 -29.91 35.10
CA ASP A 238 -15.08 -28.87 34.19
C ASP A 238 -14.56 -29.12 32.78
N TYR A 239 -13.31 -29.53 32.64
CA TYR A 239 -12.72 -29.99 31.36
C TYR A 239 -13.54 -31.14 30.75
N GLY A 240 -13.98 -32.12 31.56
CA GLY A 240 -14.83 -33.22 31.10
C GLY A 240 -16.18 -32.72 30.53
N GLN A 241 -16.78 -31.70 31.14
CA GLN A 241 -18.02 -31.09 30.62
C GLN A 241 -17.76 -30.32 29.35
N GLU A 242 -16.69 -29.51 29.28
CA GLU A 242 -16.28 -28.78 28.09
C GLU A 242 -15.96 -29.70 26.92
N LEU A 243 -15.27 -30.82 27.18
CA LEU A 243 -14.91 -31.83 26.18
C LEU A 243 -16.17 -32.51 25.60
N ASN A 244 -17.16 -32.81 26.44
CA ASN A 244 -18.43 -33.35 25.97
C ASN A 244 -19.16 -32.35 25.09
N GLY A 245 -19.26 -31.07 25.52
CA GLY A 245 -19.87 -30.01 24.73
C GLY A 245 -19.12 -29.72 23.41
N TYR A 246 -17.81 -29.84 23.40
CA TYR A 246 -16.99 -29.79 22.19
C TYR A 246 -17.33 -30.93 21.23
N THR A 247 -17.38 -32.17 21.75
CA THR A 247 -17.67 -33.37 20.95
C THR A 247 -19.06 -33.27 20.31
N GLU A 248 -20.08 -32.87 21.06
CA GLU A 248 -21.44 -32.65 20.52
C GLU A 248 -21.49 -31.61 19.40
N LYS A 249 -20.78 -30.50 19.56
CA LYS A 249 -20.66 -29.46 18.52
C LYS A 249 -19.99 -29.99 17.27
N CYS A 250 -18.90 -30.75 17.42
CA CYS A 250 -18.17 -31.34 16.30
C CYS A 250 -19.04 -32.36 15.54
N GLU A 251 -19.79 -33.21 16.25
CA GLU A 251 -20.72 -34.17 15.65
C GLU A 251 -21.87 -33.47 14.91
N ALA A 252 -22.44 -32.41 15.47
CA ALA A 252 -23.47 -31.61 14.82
C ALA A 252 -22.94 -30.96 13.51
N ILE A 253 -21.71 -30.41 13.52
CA ILE A 253 -21.09 -29.83 12.33
C ILE A 253 -20.82 -30.94 11.30
N ARG A 254 -20.33 -32.10 11.69
CA ARG A 254 -20.10 -33.23 10.81
C ARG A 254 -21.39 -33.69 10.13
N THR A 255 -22.47 -33.87 10.88
CA THR A 255 -23.78 -34.27 10.36
C THR A 255 -24.31 -33.26 9.32
N ARG A 256 -24.16 -31.97 9.60
CA ARG A 256 -24.54 -30.90 8.67
C ARG A 256 -23.68 -30.86 7.42
N SER A 257 -22.38 -31.17 7.54
CA SER A 257 -21.47 -31.28 6.40
C SER A 257 -21.82 -32.49 5.52
N GLU A 258 -22.12 -33.64 6.12
CA GLU A 258 -22.56 -34.85 5.41
C GLU A 258 -23.92 -34.66 4.71
N ALA A 259 -24.80 -33.85 5.31
CA ALA A 259 -26.08 -33.43 4.71
C ALA A 259 -25.90 -32.38 3.59
N GLY A 260 -24.71 -31.86 3.36
CA GLY A 260 -24.44 -30.81 2.36
C GLY A 260 -24.94 -29.41 2.74
N GLU A 261 -25.33 -29.19 4.00
CA GLU A 261 -25.79 -27.90 4.50
C GLU A 261 -24.65 -26.89 4.70
N ILE A 262 -23.46 -27.39 4.95
CA ILE A 262 -22.25 -26.60 5.15
C ILE A 262 -21.06 -27.20 4.39
N SER A 263 -20.11 -26.36 4.02
CA SER A 263 -18.82 -26.77 3.45
C SER A 263 -17.70 -26.43 4.42
N LEU A 264 -16.79 -27.37 4.63
CA LEU A 264 -15.59 -27.19 5.47
C LEU A 264 -14.44 -26.62 4.64
N TYR A 265 -13.61 -25.79 5.27
CA TYR A 265 -12.43 -25.16 4.67
C TYR A 265 -11.28 -25.07 5.70
N LEU A 266 -10.05 -25.11 5.21
CA LEU A 266 -8.86 -24.71 5.96
C LEU A 266 -8.55 -23.26 5.61
N ARG A 267 -8.86 -22.32 6.52
CA ARG A 267 -8.71 -20.90 6.30
C ARG A 267 -7.32 -20.43 6.66
N ILE A 268 -6.66 -19.78 5.69
CA ILE A 268 -5.37 -19.13 5.86
C ILE A 268 -5.60 -17.72 6.42
N GLU A 269 -5.21 -17.51 7.67
CA GLU A 269 -5.23 -16.21 8.33
C GLU A 269 -3.82 -15.58 8.34
N SER A 270 -3.69 -14.32 8.78
CA SER A 270 -2.39 -13.63 8.82
C SER A 270 -1.33 -14.35 9.64
N ASN A 271 -1.72 -14.95 10.77
CA ASN A 271 -0.81 -15.59 11.72
C ASN A 271 -1.24 -17.00 12.14
N ASP A 272 -2.25 -17.55 11.49
CA ASP A 272 -2.72 -18.89 11.80
C ASP A 272 -3.39 -19.59 10.60
N ILE A 273 -3.58 -20.90 10.70
CA ILE A 273 -4.39 -21.72 9.81
C ILE A 273 -5.44 -22.42 10.65
N THR A 274 -6.71 -22.18 10.34
CA THR A 274 -7.82 -22.68 11.14
C THR A 274 -8.82 -23.47 10.30
N LEU A 275 -9.40 -24.51 10.89
CA LEU A 275 -10.56 -25.18 10.29
C LEU A 275 -11.78 -24.27 10.46
N CYS A 276 -12.56 -24.11 9.42
CA CYS A 276 -13.79 -23.31 9.43
C CYS A 276 -14.87 -23.93 8.53
N TYR A 277 -16.08 -23.40 8.59
CA TYR A 277 -17.19 -23.82 7.73
C TYR A 277 -18.03 -22.64 7.27
N VAL A 278 -18.63 -22.82 6.10
CA VAL A 278 -19.56 -21.86 5.50
C VAL A 278 -20.91 -22.55 5.26
N ALA A 279 -22.01 -21.88 5.59
CA ALA A 279 -23.33 -22.38 5.27
C ALA A 279 -23.56 -22.36 3.76
N ASN A 280 -23.96 -23.48 3.20
CA ASN A 280 -24.38 -23.55 1.82
C ASN A 280 -25.79 -22.94 1.73
N THR A 281 -25.87 -21.61 1.49
CA THR A 281 -27.14 -20.97 1.18
C THR A 281 -27.65 -21.58 -0.11
N ALA A 282 -28.73 -22.38 0.00
CA ALA A 282 -29.52 -22.73 -1.16
C ALA A 282 -30.01 -21.41 -1.77
N THR A 283 -29.40 -20.98 -2.84
CA THR A 283 -29.83 -19.83 -3.61
C THR A 283 -31.13 -20.25 -4.28
N THR A 284 -32.27 -19.96 -3.65
CA THR A 284 -33.54 -19.90 -4.32
C THR A 284 -33.49 -18.72 -5.28
N VAL A 285 -32.81 -18.90 -6.38
CA VAL A 285 -32.94 -18.02 -7.54
C VAL A 285 -34.17 -18.54 -8.28
N ASN A 286 -35.21 -17.73 -8.29
CA ASN A 286 -36.38 -17.92 -9.13
C ASN A 286 -35.95 -18.20 -10.57
N GLY A 287 -36.30 -19.41 -11.03
CA GLY A 287 -36.58 -19.75 -12.43
C GLY A 287 -35.37 -19.67 -13.38
N THR A 288 -34.71 -20.77 -13.58
CA THR A 288 -34.45 -21.48 -14.85
C THR A 288 -33.34 -22.50 -14.66
N ALA A 289 -33.62 -23.72 -15.08
CA ALA A 289 -32.74 -24.85 -15.26
C ALA A 289 -31.93 -25.28 -14.01
N THR A 290 -32.39 -26.34 -13.39
CA THR A 290 -31.63 -27.23 -12.51
C THR A 290 -30.41 -27.72 -13.26
N GLU A 291 -29.24 -27.05 -13.07
CA GLU A 291 -27.98 -27.65 -13.48
C GLU A 291 -27.81 -28.91 -12.62
N MET A 292 -27.80 -30.05 -13.28
CA MET A 292 -27.48 -31.32 -12.62
C MET A 292 -26.14 -31.18 -11.91
N PRO A 293 -25.96 -31.69 -10.69
CA PRO A 293 -24.72 -31.62 -9.98
C PRO A 293 -23.61 -32.27 -10.83
N LEU A 294 -22.59 -31.51 -11.16
CA LEU A 294 -21.42 -31.95 -11.93
C LEU A 294 -20.82 -33.21 -11.28
N SER A 295 -20.48 -34.20 -12.11
CA SER A 295 -19.76 -35.39 -11.64
C SER A 295 -18.41 -35.00 -11.02
N PRO A 296 -17.79 -35.82 -10.18
CA PRO A 296 -16.47 -35.54 -9.60
C PRO A 296 -15.41 -35.27 -10.68
N ILE A 297 -15.49 -35.96 -11.81
CA ILE A 297 -14.54 -35.78 -12.94
C ILE A 297 -14.75 -34.42 -13.61
N GLU A 298 -15.99 -34.03 -13.88
CA GLU A 298 -16.29 -32.70 -14.46
C GLU A 298 -15.89 -31.56 -13.54
N LYS A 299 -15.98 -31.73 -12.20
CA LYS A 299 -15.45 -30.77 -11.24
C LYS A 299 -13.96 -30.59 -11.36
N LEU A 300 -13.21 -31.70 -11.44
CA LEU A 300 -11.74 -31.69 -11.63
C LEU A 300 -11.34 -31.06 -12.97
N GLU A 301 -12.05 -31.36 -14.04
CA GLU A 301 -11.79 -30.74 -15.37
C GLU A 301 -12.06 -29.23 -15.36
N LYS A 302 -13.14 -28.80 -14.70
CA LYS A 302 -13.45 -27.37 -14.53
C LYS A 302 -12.39 -26.67 -13.67
N GLN A 303 -11.91 -27.33 -12.64
CA GLN A 303 -10.83 -26.87 -11.78
C GLN A 303 -9.51 -26.73 -12.57
N ASP A 304 -9.12 -27.75 -13.35
CA ASP A 304 -7.91 -27.69 -14.18
C ASP A 304 -7.98 -26.55 -15.21
N LYS A 305 -9.14 -26.38 -15.85
CA LYS A 305 -9.37 -25.25 -16.76
C LYS A 305 -9.20 -23.91 -16.04
N ARG A 306 -9.73 -23.76 -14.83
CA ARG A 306 -9.61 -22.53 -14.04
C ARG A 306 -8.17 -22.28 -13.60
N ASN A 307 -7.45 -23.32 -13.20
CA ASN A 307 -6.04 -23.21 -12.86
C ASN A 307 -5.18 -22.74 -14.04
N LYS A 308 -5.48 -23.22 -15.24
CA LYS A 308 -4.84 -22.78 -16.48
C LYS A 308 -5.14 -21.31 -16.79
N GLU A 309 -6.39 -20.85 -16.58
CA GLU A 309 -6.77 -19.46 -16.74
C GLU A 309 -6.01 -18.56 -15.72
N ILE A 310 -5.92 -18.96 -14.45
CA ILE A 310 -5.19 -18.24 -13.41
C ILE A 310 -3.69 -18.15 -13.73
N ALA A 311 -3.09 -19.25 -14.21
CA ALA A 311 -1.70 -19.25 -14.62
C ALA A 311 -1.45 -18.24 -15.75
N LEU A 312 -2.37 -18.15 -16.71
CA LEU A 312 -2.30 -17.18 -17.81
C LEU A 312 -2.47 -15.74 -17.29
N GLU A 313 -3.44 -15.50 -16.39
CA GLU A 313 -3.68 -14.19 -15.78
C GLU A 313 -2.42 -13.69 -15.03
N LYS A 314 -1.82 -14.53 -14.21
CA LYS A 314 -0.56 -14.21 -13.48
C LYS A 314 0.61 -13.98 -14.47
N THR A 315 0.73 -14.78 -15.50
CA THR A 315 1.74 -14.58 -16.54
C THR A 315 1.60 -13.22 -17.22
N VAL A 316 0.39 -12.83 -17.56
CA VAL A 316 0.10 -11.51 -18.18
C VAL A 316 0.44 -10.38 -17.20
N GLU A 317 0.10 -10.52 -15.93
CA GLU A 317 0.38 -9.49 -14.92
C GLU A 317 1.89 -9.29 -14.69
N ASP A 318 2.63 -10.37 -14.51
CA ASP A 318 4.07 -10.29 -14.32
C ASP A 318 4.80 -9.82 -15.60
N THR A 319 4.28 -10.19 -16.79
CA THR A 319 4.79 -9.65 -18.05
C THR A 319 4.62 -8.14 -18.14
N LYS A 320 3.47 -7.59 -17.70
CA LYS A 320 3.28 -6.13 -17.63
C LYS A 320 4.32 -5.46 -16.73
N LYS A 321 4.58 -6.02 -15.54
CA LYS A 321 5.58 -5.48 -14.61
C LYS A 321 6.98 -5.49 -15.25
N ARG A 322 7.36 -6.62 -15.84
CA ARG A 322 8.68 -6.79 -16.49
C ARG A 322 8.89 -5.87 -17.69
N ILE A 323 7.86 -5.65 -18.50
CA ILE A 323 7.95 -4.77 -19.68
C ILE A 323 8.23 -3.32 -19.25
N LEU A 324 7.70 -2.86 -18.10
CA LEU A 324 7.98 -1.52 -17.59
C LEU A 324 9.45 -1.32 -17.16
N GLU A 325 10.15 -2.39 -16.84
CA GLU A 325 11.57 -2.37 -16.45
C GLU A 325 12.53 -2.45 -17.65
N VAL A 326 12.01 -2.80 -18.83
CA VAL A 326 12.84 -2.92 -20.05
C VAL A 326 13.11 -1.55 -20.64
N ASP A 327 14.38 -1.19 -20.77
CA ASP A 327 14.77 0.00 -21.52
C ASP A 327 14.52 -0.19 -23.03
N MET A 328 13.51 0.50 -23.52
CA MET A 328 13.09 0.49 -24.92
C MET A 328 13.54 1.76 -25.68
N SER A 329 14.28 2.66 -25.05
CA SER A 329 14.62 3.98 -25.59
C SER A 329 15.42 3.92 -26.91
N GLU A 330 16.27 2.92 -27.07
CA GLU A 330 17.11 2.73 -28.27
C GLU A 330 16.48 1.83 -29.33
N ARG A 331 15.34 1.20 -29.07
CA ARG A 331 14.67 0.28 -29.98
C ARG A 331 13.76 1.03 -30.93
N LYS A 332 13.82 0.66 -32.21
CA LYS A 332 12.84 1.16 -33.18
C LYS A 332 11.49 0.51 -32.93
N PHE A 333 10.44 1.31 -33.05
CA PHE A 333 9.06 0.84 -32.98
C PHE A 333 8.81 -0.15 -34.13
N GLY A 334 8.51 -1.38 -33.82
CA GLY A 334 8.35 -2.48 -34.79
C GLY A 334 6.92 -2.60 -35.32
N GLN A 335 6.73 -3.55 -36.24
CA GLN A 335 5.39 -3.80 -36.80
C GLN A 335 4.42 -4.34 -35.75
N ASP A 336 4.90 -5.08 -34.75
CA ASP A 336 4.04 -5.65 -33.73
C ASP A 336 3.56 -4.58 -32.72
N GLU A 337 4.44 -3.65 -32.31
CA GLU A 337 4.02 -2.49 -31.54
C GLU A 337 3.04 -1.61 -32.32
N GLU A 338 3.26 -1.42 -33.63
CA GLU A 338 2.32 -0.68 -34.48
C GLU A 338 0.94 -1.36 -34.49
N LYS A 339 0.85 -2.70 -34.62
CA LYS A 339 -0.41 -3.44 -34.53
C LYS A 339 -1.09 -3.22 -33.19
N MET A 340 -0.35 -3.29 -32.07
CA MET A 340 -0.90 -3.03 -30.73
C MET A 340 -1.48 -1.61 -30.61
N VAL A 341 -0.80 -0.61 -31.14
CA VAL A 341 -1.32 0.77 -31.17
C VAL A 341 -2.63 0.84 -31.94
N TYR A 342 -2.70 0.26 -33.14
CA TYR A 342 -3.95 0.26 -33.91
C TYR A 342 -5.08 -0.52 -33.25
N PHE A 343 -4.78 -1.60 -32.49
CA PHE A 343 -5.77 -2.30 -31.70
C PHE A 343 -6.50 -1.37 -30.73
N PHE A 344 -5.75 -0.51 -30.03
CA PHE A 344 -6.33 0.47 -29.12
C PHE A 344 -7.03 1.62 -29.87
N LEU A 345 -6.45 2.12 -30.95
CA LEU A 345 -7.05 3.19 -31.77
C LEU A 345 -8.40 2.79 -32.35
N LEU A 346 -8.61 1.51 -32.70
CA LEU A 346 -9.87 0.97 -33.21
C LEU A 346 -11.04 1.16 -32.25
N SER A 347 -10.80 1.37 -30.95
CA SER A 347 -11.86 1.67 -29.99
C SER A 347 -12.58 2.99 -30.28
N SER A 348 -11.95 3.90 -31.01
CA SER A 348 -12.51 5.18 -31.44
C SER A 348 -13.02 5.20 -32.88
N LEU A 349 -12.98 4.06 -33.58
CA LEU A 349 -13.45 3.99 -34.95
C LEU A 349 -14.96 4.25 -35.01
N ARG A 350 -15.38 5.20 -35.86
CA ARG A 350 -16.79 5.53 -36.03
C ARG A 350 -17.50 4.46 -36.88
N LYS A 351 -18.75 4.21 -36.56
CA LYS A 351 -19.58 3.18 -37.23
C LYS A 351 -19.66 3.39 -38.74
N GLU A 352 -19.70 4.65 -39.19
CA GLU A 352 -19.70 5.05 -40.59
C GLU A 352 -18.49 4.49 -41.38
N HIS A 353 -17.39 4.23 -40.66
CA HIS A 353 -16.15 3.71 -41.27
C HIS A 353 -15.89 2.21 -41.05
N PHE A 354 -16.86 1.47 -40.50
CA PHE A 354 -16.72 0.02 -40.28
C PHE A 354 -16.49 -0.73 -41.60
N ASN A 355 -17.18 -0.30 -42.65
CA ASN A 355 -17.02 -0.90 -44.00
C ASN A 355 -15.59 -0.71 -44.53
N GLU A 356 -14.91 0.40 -44.20
CA GLU A 356 -13.53 0.66 -44.66
C GLU A 356 -12.52 -0.34 -44.07
N VAL A 357 -12.85 -0.92 -42.91
CA VAL A 357 -12.01 -1.93 -42.21
C VAL A 357 -12.54 -3.36 -42.41
N GLY A 358 -13.51 -3.56 -43.33
CA GLY A 358 -14.05 -4.87 -43.68
C GLY A 358 -15.03 -5.45 -42.66
N ILE A 359 -15.70 -4.61 -41.90
CA ILE A 359 -16.81 -5.00 -41.02
C ILE A 359 -18.12 -4.66 -41.74
N GLU A 360 -18.94 -5.66 -41.98
CA GLU A 360 -20.29 -5.47 -42.51
C GLU A 360 -21.20 -4.80 -41.46
N ASP A 361 -22.17 -4.00 -41.90
CA ASP A 361 -23.12 -3.34 -41.05
C ASP A 361 -23.97 -4.38 -40.24
N LYS A 362 -23.70 -4.50 -38.95
CA LYS A 362 -24.41 -5.37 -38.02
C LYS A 362 -25.48 -4.62 -37.20
N GLY A 363 -25.85 -3.42 -37.64
CA GLY A 363 -26.87 -2.59 -36.97
C GLY A 363 -26.32 -1.57 -36.02
N SER A 364 -27.21 -0.64 -35.57
CA SER A 364 -26.82 0.58 -34.82
C SER A 364 -26.23 0.33 -33.43
N TYR A 365 -26.41 -0.83 -32.85
CA TYR A 365 -25.91 -1.19 -31.51
C TYR A 365 -24.64 -2.06 -31.51
N TYR A 366 -24.08 -2.37 -32.69
CA TYR A 366 -22.86 -3.18 -32.76
C TYR A 366 -21.62 -2.36 -32.38
N TYR A 367 -20.75 -2.96 -31.56
CA TYR A 367 -19.42 -2.46 -31.21
C TYR A 367 -18.38 -3.48 -31.62
N LEU A 368 -17.18 -3.00 -32.04
CA LEU A 368 -16.08 -3.89 -32.39
C LEU A 368 -15.66 -4.74 -31.19
N THR A 369 -15.72 -6.05 -31.36
CA THR A 369 -15.21 -7.01 -30.37
C THR A 369 -13.69 -7.06 -30.41
N SER A 370 -13.07 -7.69 -29.40
CA SER A 370 -11.62 -7.90 -29.40
C SER A 370 -11.17 -8.79 -30.56
N GLU A 371 -11.98 -9.80 -30.93
CA GLU A 371 -11.73 -10.65 -32.09
C GLU A 371 -11.76 -9.88 -33.41
N ASP A 372 -12.75 -8.97 -33.55
CA ASP A 372 -12.80 -8.12 -34.77
C ASP A 372 -11.56 -7.24 -34.87
N LYS A 373 -11.15 -6.61 -33.74
CA LYS A 373 -9.95 -5.76 -33.70
C LYS A 373 -8.69 -6.55 -34.03
N MET A 374 -8.53 -7.75 -33.48
CA MET A 374 -7.39 -8.62 -33.79
C MET A 374 -7.34 -8.97 -35.29
N ARG A 375 -8.46 -9.33 -35.89
CA ARG A 375 -8.56 -9.62 -37.32
C ARG A 375 -8.21 -8.41 -38.20
N ILE A 376 -8.69 -7.22 -37.82
CA ILE A 376 -8.44 -5.98 -38.57
C ILE A 376 -6.96 -5.61 -38.56
N ILE A 377 -6.28 -5.71 -37.41
CA ILE A 377 -4.88 -5.25 -37.29
C ILE A 377 -3.88 -6.14 -37.97
N GLU A 378 -4.24 -7.36 -38.37
CA GLU A 378 -3.33 -8.26 -39.05
C GLU A 378 -2.86 -7.70 -40.42
N ASN A 379 -3.77 -7.05 -41.20
CA ASN A 379 -3.51 -6.60 -42.55
C ASN A 379 -4.05 -5.19 -42.84
N LEU A 380 -3.62 -4.19 -42.05
CA LEU A 380 -4.03 -2.80 -42.24
C LEU A 380 -3.34 -2.14 -43.42
N THR A 381 -4.11 -1.67 -44.40
CA THR A 381 -3.63 -0.83 -45.48
C THR A 381 -3.35 0.60 -45.00
N ALA A 382 -2.54 1.35 -45.79
CA ALA A 382 -2.25 2.77 -45.50
C ALA A 382 -3.54 3.63 -45.40
N LYS A 383 -4.54 3.35 -46.24
CA LYS A 383 -5.86 4.03 -46.22
C LYS A 383 -6.59 3.76 -44.93
N GLN A 384 -6.69 2.50 -44.53
CA GLN A 384 -7.35 2.10 -43.28
C GLN A 384 -6.66 2.70 -42.04
N LYS A 385 -5.33 2.65 -42.01
CA LYS A 385 -4.54 3.32 -40.96
C LYS A 385 -4.83 4.83 -40.84
N ALA A 386 -5.00 5.49 -42.02
CA ALA A 386 -5.34 6.93 -42.02
C ALA A 386 -6.75 7.21 -41.46
N VAL A 387 -7.75 6.39 -41.81
CA VAL A 387 -9.12 6.50 -41.30
C VAL A 387 -9.14 6.28 -39.80
N ILE A 388 -8.54 5.20 -39.27
CA ILE A 388 -8.51 4.89 -37.83
C ILE A 388 -7.85 6.00 -37.05
N ARG A 389 -6.69 6.52 -37.48
CA ARG A 389 -6.00 7.62 -36.82
C ARG A 389 -6.85 8.90 -36.81
N ARG A 390 -7.55 9.21 -37.89
CA ARG A 390 -8.41 10.39 -37.97
C ARG A 390 -9.61 10.30 -37.03
N ASP A 391 -10.27 9.15 -36.97
CA ASP A 391 -11.38 8.91 -36.08
C ASP A 391 -10.94 8.98 -34.59
N TYR A 392 -9.76 8.47 -34.28
CA TYR A 392 -9.18 8.60 -32.95
C TYR A 392 -8.95 10.07 -32.57
N LEU A 393 -8.37 10.88 -33.47
CA LEU A 393 -8.16 12.29 -33.22
C LEU A 393 -9.49 13.02 -33.00
N ILE A 394 -10.50 12.77 -33.84
CA ILE A 394 -11.83 13.38 -33.72
C ILE A 394 -12.48 13.01 -32.38
N ALA A 395 -12.39 11.75 -31.96
CA ALA A 395 -12.95 11.30 -30.68
C ALA A 395 -12.32 11.99 -29.46
N ASN A 396 -11.04 12.36 -29.58
CA ASN A 396 -10.30 13.03 -28.48
C ASN A 396 -10.38 14.56 -28.53
N PHE A 397 -10.85 15.18 -29.62
CA PHE A 397 -11.06 16.61 -29.67
C PHE A 397 -12.22 17.10 -28.77
N LYS A 398 -13.05 16.20 -28.25
CA LYS A 398 -14.07 16.53 -27.24
C LYS A 398 -13.48 17.22 -25.99
N ASP A 399 -12.19 17.00 -25.71
CA ASP A 399 -11.49 17.58 -24.57
C ASP A 399 -10.83 18.94 -24.91
N ALA A 400 -11.03 19.43 -26.14
CA ALA A 400 -10.56 20.74 -26.57
C ALA A 400 -11.54 21.82 -26.11
N PHE A 401 -11.14 22.66 -25.14
CA PHE A 401 -11.95 23.75 -24.65
C PHE A 401 -11.08 24.95 -24.21
N GLY A 402 -11.62 26.15 -24.35
CA GLY A 402 -10.92 27.37 -23.94
C GLY A 402 -9.56 27.52 -24.62
N ASN A 403 -8.52 27.76 -23.84
CA ASN A 403 -7.14 27.95 -24.28
C ASN A 403 -6.23 26.76 -23.93
N ASN A 404 -6.78 25.59 -23.74
CA ASN A 404 -5.95 24.43 -23.39
C ASN A 404 -5.12 23.94 -24.60
N ALA A 405 -4.15 23.07 -24.32
CA ALA A 405 -3.25 22.53 -25.34
C ALA A 405 -4.00 21.78 -26.44
N THR A 406 -5.05 21.03 -26.10
CA THR A 406 -5.88 20.28 -27.05
C THR A 406 -6.65 21.21 -27.99
N ALA A 407 -7.15 22.34 -27.48
CA ALA A 407 -7.79 23.38 -28.32
C ALA A 407 -6.77 23.99 -29.30
N SER A 408 -5.55 24.27 -28.85
CA SER A 408 -4.49 24.80 -29.71
C SER A 408 -4.11 23.82 -30.82
N LEU A 409 -4.01 22.51 -30.48
CA LEU A 409 -3.77 21.44 -31.46
C LEU A 409 -4.92 21.35 -32.49
N LEU A 410 -6.18 21.40 -32.02
CA LEU A 410 -7.36 21.37 -32.89
C LEU A 410 -7.37 22.56 -33.86
N LEU A 411 -7.16 23.77 -33.36
CA LEU A 411 -7.13 24.97 -34.19
C LEU A 411 -5.97 24.96 -35.20
N GLY A 412 -4.78 24.47 -34.78
CA GLY A 412 -3.64 24.29 -35.66
C GLY A 412 -3.91 23.25 -36.74
N PHE A 413 -4.61 22.17 -36.43
CA PHE A 413 -5.05 21.18 -37.41
C PHE A 413 -6.07 21.78 -38.38
N ALA A 414 -7.08 22.51 -37.88
CA ALA A 414 -8.09 23.15 -38.70
C ALA A 414 -7.47 24.21 -39.63
N GLN A 415 -6.53 25.00 -39.14
CA GLN A 415 -5.80 26.00 -39.93
C GLN A 415 -5.06 25.37 -41.12
N LYS A 416 -4.54 24.17 -40.96
CA LYS A 416 -3.81 23.45 -42.01
C LYS A 416 -4.73 22.77 -43.01
N HIS A 417 -5.85 22.22 -42.58
CA HIS A 417 -6.69 21.32 -43.37
C HIS A 417 -8.02 21.90 -43.82
N MET A 418 -8.52 22.93 -43.13
CA MET A 418 -9.79 23.60 -43.43
C MET A 418 -9.75 25.12 -43.13
N PRO A 419 -8.79 25.86 -43.71
CA PRO A 419 -8.55 27.27 -43.36
C PRO A 419 -9.74 28.18 -43.62
N GLU A 420 -10.49 27.96 -44.71
CA GLU A 420 -11.64 28.78 -45.07
C GLU A 420 -12.79 28.63 -44.07
N GLU A 421 -13.12 27.39 -43.70
CA GLU A 421 -14.15 27.14 -42.68
C GLU A 421 -13.75 27.67 -41.31
N LEU A 422 -12.46 27.50 -40.93
CA LEU A 422 -11.97 28.08 -39.68
C LEU A 422 -12.09 29.58 -39.67
N ALA A 423 -11.71 30.28 -40.78
CA ALA A 423 -11.85 31.73 -40.88
C ALA A 423 -13.31 32.19 -40.75
N ASN A 424 -14.25 31.54 -41.44
CA ASN A 424 -15.67 31.82 -41.35
C ASN A 424 -16.20 31.66 -39.91
N ILE A 425 -15.77 30.63 -39.20
CA ILE A 425 -16.14 30.38 -37.78
C ILE A 425 -15.56 31.51 -36.89
N GLN A 426 -14.30 31.87 -37.10
CA GLN A 426 -13.61 32.89 -36.33
C GLN A 426 -14.25 34.27 -36.56
N ASP A 427 -14.55 34.62 -37.80
CA ASP A 427 -15.17 35.90 -38.16
C ASP A 427 -16.55 36.08 -37.49
N GLY A 428 -17.38 35.03 -37.51
CA GLY A 428 -18.68 35.06 -36.85
C GLY A 428 -18.59 35.30 -35.31
N TYR A 429 -17.61 34.68 -34.64
CA TYR A 429 -17.42 34.90 -33.19
C TYR A 429 -16.68 36.20 -32.88
N ASN A 430 -15.76 36.68 -33.74
CA ASN A 430 -15.06 37.93 -33.61
C ASN A 430 -16.05 39.12 -33.73
N GLU A 431 -17.03 39.08 -34.60
CA GLU A 431 -18.06 40.09 -34.68
C GLU A 431 -18.84 40.27 -33.38
N VAL A 432 -19.18 39.16 -32.74
CA VAL A 432 -19.84 39.17 -31.41
C VAL A 432 -18.91 39.69 -30.33
N TYR A 433 -17.63 39.31 -30.37
CA TYR A 433 -16.62 39.80 -29.43
C TYR A 433 -16.42 41.28 -29.53
N GLU A 434 -16.28 41.84 -30.74
CA GLU A 434 -16.08 43.28 -30.97
C GLU A 434 -17.25 44.11 -30.40
N LYS A 435 -18.49 43.65 -30.62
CA LYS A 435 -19.68 44.29 -30.04
C LYS A 435 -19.65 44.30 -28.50
N ARG A 436 -19.21 43.22 -27.90
CA ARG A 436 -19.09 43.13 -26.45
C ARG A 436 -17.90 43.93 -25.93
N HIS A 437 -16.78 43.91 -26.62
CA HIS A 437 -15.58 44.66 -26.29
C HIS A 437 -15.86 46.18 -26.28
N GLN A 438 -16.55 46.67 -27.31
CA GLN A 438 -16.92 48.07 -27.39
C GLN A 438 -17.80 48.50 -26.20
N ARG A 439 -18.79 47.70 -25.83
CA ARG A 439 -19.63 47.97 -24.62
C ARG A 439 -18.83 48.00 -23.33
N ILE A 440 -17.83 47.10 -23.19
CA ILE A 440 -16.95 47.08 -22.01
C ILE A 440 -16.08 48.35 -22.00
N LYS A 441 -15.57 48.78 -23.16
CA LYS A 441 -14.77 49.98 -23.29
C LYS A 441 -15.57 51.25 -22.91
N GLU A 442 -16.81 51.34 -23.36
CA GLU A 442 -17.73 52.43 -22.99
C GLU A 442 -18.01 52.44 -21.48
N LYS A 443 -18.27 51.27 -20.88
CA LYS A 443 -18.46 51.20 -19.43
C LYS A 443 -17.21 51.56 -18.64
N LYS A 444 -16.02 51.15 -19.10
CA LYS A 444 -14.76 51.55 -18.45
C LYS A 444 -14.52 53.05 -18.52
N ALA A 445 -14.80 53.68 -19.68
CA ALA A 445 -14.69 55.13 -19.82
C ALA A 445 -15.64 55.86 -18.87
N ALA A 446 -16.90 55.44 -18.79
CA ALA A 446 -17.88 56.05 -17.87
C ALA A 446 -17.47 55.90 -16.39
N LEU A 447 -16.93 54.76 -15.97
CA LEU A 447 -16.43 54.56 -14.61
C LEU A 447 -15.19 55.42 -14.31
N GLN A 448 -14.31 55.64 -15.29
CA GLN A 448 -13.15 56.51 -15.14
C GLN A 448 -13.55 57.98 -15.02
N GLU A 449 -14.56 58.43 -15.81
CA GLU A 449 -15.11 59.77 -15.69
C GLU A 449 -15.78 60.00 -14.33
N GLN A 450 -16.54 59.02 -13.81
CA GLN A 450 -17.13 59.09 -12.47
C GLN A 450 -16.06 59.17 -11.37
N ALA A 451 -15.02 58.31 -11.42
CA ALA A 451 -13.93 58.38 -10.48
C ALA A 451 -13.14 59.67 -10.52
N THR A 452 -13.02 60.30 -11.70
CA THR A 452 -12.38 61.62 -11.84
C THR A 452 -13.25 62.74 -11.26
N GLN A 453 -14.57 62.65 -11.45
CA GLN A 453 -15.53 63.59 -10.89
C GLN A 453 -15.65 63.51 -9.37
N GLU A 454 -15.57 62.28 -8.81
CA GLU A 454 -15.54 62.10 -7.36
C GLU A 454 -14.22 62.60 -6.74
N ALA A 455 -13.09 62.50 -7.46
CA ALA A 455 -11.81 63.04 -6.99
C ALA A 455 -11.68 64.55 -7.07
N GLU A 456 -12.51 65.27 -7.90
CA GLU A 456 -12.55 66.71 -8.06
C GLU A 456 -13.58 67.40 -7.13
N GLN A 457 -14.40 66.62 -6.35
CA GLN A 457 -15.28 67.25 -5.34
C GLN A 457 -14.46 67.55 -4.08
N PRO A 458 -14.41 68.81 -3.61
CA PRO A 458 -13.70 69.13 -2.40
C PRO A 458 -14.41 68.52 -1.19
N ASP A 459 -13.63 67.93 -0.32
CA ASP A 459 -14.04 67.37 0.98
C ASP A 459 -14.82 68.44 1.78
N GLU A 460 -16.15 68.36 1.86
CA GLU A 460 -16.92 69.10 2.87
C GLU A 460 -16.63 68.40 4.24
N PRO A 461 -16.28 69.24 5.25
CA PRO A 461 -15.96 68.67 6.56
C PRO A 461 -17.20 68.00 7.21
N GLN A 462 -17.14 66.76 7.52
CA GLN A 462 -18.16 66.05 8.31
C GLN A 462 -18.24 66.66 9.71
N PRO A 463 -19.44 66.92 10.28
CA PRO A 463 -19.59 67.36 11.65
C PRO A 463 -19.20 66.27 12.62
N GLU A 464 -18.40 66.61 13.61
CA GLU A 464 -17.98 65.76 14.73
C GLU A 464 -19.22 65.13 15.39
N ALA A 465 -19.32 63.81 15.37
CA ALA A 465 -20.30 63.04 16.13
C ALA A 465 -19.82 62.90 17.60
N GLU A 466 -20.57 63.50 18.48
CA GLU A 466 -20.41 63.41 19.94
C GLU A 466 -20.39 61.98 20.44
N ALA A 467 -19.44 61.72 21.34
CA ALA A 467 -19.31 60.50 22.08
C ALA A 467 -20.57 60.19 22.89
N GLN A 468 -21.24 59.09 22.62
CA GLN A 468 -22.21 58.52 23.56
C GLN A 468 -21.73 57.19 24.07
N THR A 469 -21.57 57.23 25.38
CA THR A 469 -21.31 56.20 26.40
C THR A 469 -21.98 54.84 26.12
N GLU A 470 -21.22 53.77 26.39
CA GLU A 470 -21.72 52.42 26.59
C GLU A 470 -22.71 52.32 27.76
N PRO A 471 -23.59 51.36 27.76
CA PRO A 471 -23.84 50.60 28.98
C PRO A 471 -23.54 49.10 28.80
N GLN A 472 -22.91 48.65 29.89
CA GLN A 472 -22.61 47.28 30.23
C GLN A 472 -23.84 46.38 30.40
N THR A 473 -23.53 45.09 30.44
CA THR A 473 -24.22 43.94 31.03
C THR A 473 -25.27 43.28 30.14
N GLU A 474 -25.41 41.95 30.13
CA GLU A 474 -25.22 40.89 31.12
C GLU A 474 -25.14 39.53 30.43
N GLU A 475 -24.40 38.61 31.04
CA GLU A 475 -24.49 37.16 30.85
C GLU A 475 -25.93 36.67 30.97
N ILE A 476 -26.31 35.67 30.15
CA ILE A 476 -27.06 34.51 30.66
C ILE A 476 -26.75 33.30 29.74
N ALA A 477 -26.33 32.20 30.38
CA ALA A 477 -26.17 30.87 29.88
C ALA A 477 -27.52 30.21 29.47
N ALA A 478 -27.51 29.42 28.43
CA ALA A 478 -28.19 28.13 28.32
C ALA A 478 -27.59 27.37 27.11
#